data_9a666fa5985ae0425820edccbd9d630b
#
_entry.id   9a666fa5985ae0425820edccbd9d630b
#
_cell.length_a   1.000
_cell.length_b   1.000
_cell.length_c   1.000
_cell.angle_alpha   90.00
_cell.angle_beta   90.00
_cell.angle_gamma   90.00
#
_symmetry.space_group_name_H-M   'P 1'
#
loop_
_entity.id
_entity.type
_entity.pdbx_description
1 polymer ?
#
loop_
_entity_poly.entity_id
_entity_poly.type
_entity_poly.pdbx_seq_one_letter_code
_entity_poly.pdbx_strand_id
1 'polypeptide(L)'
;MNAMNPMNTVARTFLVSATVAAATMGARAEVINAVFPTPTLDRWMYPFNSTPGTRPVISTFGSTPGAADFDSRDGQMLVGFNTAAQIPIAQGSGLTVTRATLLVEVANDLIFQYDDTTDPWQCFVATSDPAWRADIDVGQPVECFGVGFRNGWSLQTFQENTAFAPAGTNVLAPGVRNAFAASVDGNGALIDVSQSPRQRFDPKVFGTGKIPGLAPGSLVAIGSTMRFELDVSDPGVQAYLQTGIDSGRVLLALASLTFVQQQAGQFPAFIAKENVYVQLGLALPARLELDVQAGSNCALADINCDGNVNGSDLGLLLGNWGSPGPGDLNGDGNTDGSDLGILLGEWR
;
A
#
# COMPACT_ATOMS: atom_id res chain seq x y z
N MET A 1 94.20 38.46 4.90
CA MET A 1 93.23 38.99 4.02
C MET A 1 92.44 37.80 3.45
N ASN A 2 91.33 37.52 3.97
CA ASN A 2 90.54 36.30 3.67
C ASN A 2 89.44 36.66 2.67
N ALA A 3 89.49 35.99 1.56
CA ALA A 3 88.38 36.07 0.56
C ALA A 3 87.24 35.12 0.93
N MET A 4 86.07 35.65 1.08
CA MET A 4 84.79 34.89 1.28
C MET A 4 84.30 34.34 -0.03
N ASN A 5 84.00 33.06 -0.04
CA ASN A 5 83.34 32.34 -1.13
C ASN A 5 81.79 32.49 -1.05
N PRO A 6 81.07 32.72 -2.09
CA PRO A 6 79.61 32.79 -2.01
C PRO A 6 78.98 31.38 -2.08
N MET A 7 78.08 31.08 -1.16
CA MET A 7 77.26 29.87 -1.12
C MET A 7 76.20 29.90 -2.20
N ASN A 8 76.22 28.91 -3.10
CA ASN A 8 75.17 28.62 -4.03
C ASN A 8 73.93 28.01 -3.31
N THR A 9 72.84 28.76 -3.25
CA THR A 9 71.56 28.27 -2.76
C THR A 9 70.77 27.62 -3.89
N VAL A 10 70.69 26.29 -3.91
CA VAL A 10 69.83 25.52 -4.82
C VAL A 10 68.42 25.50 -4.24
N ALA A 11 67.52 26.24 -4.86
CA ALA A 11 66.12 26.17 -4.54
C ALA A 11 65.51 24.90 -5.13
N ARG A 12 65.11 23.95 -4.25
CA ARG A 12 64.34 22.77 -4.63
C ARG A 12 62.84 23.12 -4.64
N THR A 13 62.27 23.24 -5.84
CA THR A 13 60.85 23.35 -6.03
C THR A 13 60.20 21.98 -5.79
N PHE A 14 59.45 21.85 -4.70
CA PHE A 14 58.59 20.70 -4.47
C PHE A 14 57.29 20.90 -5.24
N LEU A 15 57.09 20.11 -6.31
CA LEU A 15 55.80 19.97 -6.94
C LEU A 15 54.92 19.08 -6.05
N VAL A 16 53.96 19.67 -5.35
CA VAL A 16 52.91 18.92 -4.65
C VAL A 16 51.84 18.61 -5.69
N SER A 17 51.87 17.38 -6.19
CA SER A 17 50.76 16.84 -6.97
C SER A 17 49.58 16.56 -6.03
N ALA A 18 48.61 17.45 -5.99
CA ALA A 18 47.32 17.20 -5.36
C ALA A 18 46.56 16.21 -6.24
N THR A 19 46.55 14.93 -5.88
CA THR A 19 45.65 13.93 -6.43
C THR A 19 44.28 14.20 -5.81
N VAL A 20 43.41 14.88 -6.56
CA VAL A 20 41.98 14.95 -6.19
C VAL A 20 41.41 13.55 -6.42
N ALA A 21 41.28 12.79 -5.33
CA ALA A 21 40.46 11.59 -5.35
C ALA A 21 38.99 12.06 -5.51
N ALA A 22 38.48 11.97 -6.73
CA ALA A 22 37.06 12.07 -6.96
C ALA A 22 36.41 10.90 -6.20
N ALA A 23 35.89 11.18 -5.01
CA ALA A 23 34.98 10.27 -4.34
C ALA A 23 33.75 10.19 -5.24
N THR A 24 33.58 9.08 -5.95
CA THR A 24 32.33 8.71 -6.56
C THR A 24 31.36 8.49 -5.39
N MET A 25 30.66 9.53 -4.98
CA MET A 25 29.48 9.41 -4.15
C MET A 25 28.47 8.65 -5.02
N GLY A 26 28.39 7.32 -4.85
CA GLY A 26 27.30 6.55 -5.41
C GLY A 26 26.01 7.20 -4.94
N ALA A 27 25.18 7.66 -5.87
CA ALA A 27 23.86 8.18 -5.56
C ALA A 27 23.15 7.12 -4.69
N ARG A 28 22.96 7.44 -3.42
CA ARG A 28 22.22 6.58 -2.50
C ARG A 28 20.75 6.79 -2.89
N ALA A 29 20.11 5.72 -3.37
CA ALA A 29 18.68 5.77 -3.67
C ALA A 29 17.94 6.39 -2.48
N GLU A 30 17.23 7.47 -2.73
CA GLU A 30 16.44 8.16 -1.71
C GLU A 30 15.31 7.24 -1.25
N VAL A 31 15.17 7.06 0.05
CA VAL A 31 14.08 6.28 0.66
C VAL A 31 13.08 7.26 1.26
N ILE A 32 11.87 7.25 0.73
CA ILE A 32 10.72 7.99 1.27
C ILE A 32 10.03 7.09 2.28
N ASN A 33 10.02 7.47 3.56
CA ASN A 33 9.25 6.79 4.60
C ASN A 33 7.96 7.57 4.82
N ALA A 34 6.87 7.12 4.22
CA ALA A 34 5.57 7.78 4.27
C ALA A 34 4.63 7.12 5.28
N VAL A 35 3.97 7.93 6.11
CA VAL A 35 2.98 7.48 7.09
C VAL A 35 1.67 8.23 6.89
N PHE A 36 0.61 7.50 6.60
CA PHE A 36 -0.74 8.02 6.41
C PHE A 36 -1.58 7.63 7.64
N PRO A 37 -1.69 8.49 8.67
CA PRO A 37 -2.27 8.14 9.96
C PRO A 37 -3.80 8.06 9.95
N THR A 38 -4.44 8.54 8.89
CA THR A 38 -5.90 8.55 8.76
C THR A 38 -6.29 8.28 7.31
N PRO A 39 -7.21 7.36 7.05
CA PRO A 39 -7.69 7.08 5.69
C PRO A 39 -8.56 8.23 5.17
N THR A 40 -8.46 8.49 3.87
CA THR A 40 -9.39 9.41 3.17
C THR A 40 -10.71 8.75 2.83
N LEU A 41 -10.73 7.42 2.84
CA LEU A 41 -11.92 6.57 2.68
C LEU A 41 -11.76 5.38 3.62
N ASP A 42 -12.76 5.12 4.45
CA ASP A 42 -12.96 3.81 5.07
C ASP A 42 -14.46 3.50 5.09
N ARG A 43 -14.83 2.36 4.56
CA ARG A 43 -16.24 2.02 4.43
C ARG A 43 -16.50 0.53 4.49
N TRP A 44 -17.70 0.22 4.92
CA TRP A 44 -18.22 -1.12 4.90
C TRP A 44 -18.88 -1.43 3.55
N MET A 45 -18.31 -2.34 2.78
CA MET A 45 -18.90 -2.91 1.57
C MET A 45 -19.78 -4.09 1.97
N TYR A 46 -21.04 -3.79 2.30
CA TYR A 46 -22.03 -4.75 2.73
C TYR A 46 -23.41 -4.29 2.22
N PRO A 47 -24.28 -5.21 1.68
CA PRO A 47 -25.52 -4.81 1.02
C PRO A 47 -26.52 -4.06 1.91
N PHE A 48 -26.52 -4.33 3.21
CA PHE A 48 -27.37 -3.65 4.18
C PHE A 48 -26.77 -2.39 4.82
N ASN A 49 -25.60 -1.95 4.34
CA ASN A 49 -25.03 -0.69 4.77
C ASN A 49 -25.63 0.48 3.96
N SER A 50 -26.71 1.05 4.43
CA SER A 50 -27.38 2.18 3.78
C SER A 50 -26.69 3.54 4.01
N THR A 51 -25.72 3.61 4.92
CA THR A 51 -25.04 4.84 5.33
C THR A 51 -23.52 4.67 5.28
N PRO A 52 -22.94 4.45 4.08
CA PRO A 52 -21.48 4.39 3.95
C PRO A 52 -20.85 5.73 4.37
N GLY A 53 -19.67 5.68 4.98
CA GLY A 53 -18.97 6.87 5.48
C GLY A 53 -19.50 7.44 6.79
N THR A 54 -20.37 6.72 7.51
CA THR A 54 -20.89 7.13 8.83
C THR A 54 -20.79 6.03 9.88
N ARG A 55 -20.33 4.85 9.51
CA ARG A 55 -20.23 3.73 10.42
C ARG A 55 -19.01 3.87 11.32
N PRO A 56 -19.21 3.83 12.67
CA PRO A 56 -18.08 3.91 13.59
C PRO A 56 -17.25 2.63 13.66
N VAL A 57 -17.80 1.50 13.17
CA VAL A 57 -17.21 0.17 13.18
C VAL A 57 -17.53 -0.54 11.87
N ILE A 58 -16.55 -1.23 11.32
CA ILE A 58 -16.66 -1.98 10.06
C ILE A 58 -16.29 -3.44 10.34
N SER A 59 -17.16 -4.37 9.95
CA SER A 59 -16.98 -5.81 10.18
C SER A 59 -16.56 -6.54 8.91
N THR A 60 -15.76 -7.60 9.08
CA THR A 60 -15.42 -8.53 8.01
C THR A 60 -15.96 -9.91 8.31
N PHE A 61 -16.65 -10.52 7.35
CA PHE A 61 -17.25 -11.83 7.50
C PHE A 61 -17.66 -12.44 6.15
N GLY A 62 -17.88 -13.74 6.15
CA GLY A 62 -18.40 -14.52 5.04
C GLY A 62 -19.85 -14.92 5.20
N SER A 63 -20.49 -15.29 4.08
CA SER A 63 -21.81 -15.93 4.09
C SER A 63 -21.72 -17.41 4.46
N THR A 64 -22.83 -17.98 4.93
CA THR A 64 -22.91 -19.43 5.20
C THR A 64 -22.56 -20.23 3.95
N PRO A 65 -21.66 -21.24 4.04
CA PRO A 65 -21.32 -22.09 2.92
C PRO A 65 -22.55 -22.74 2.28
N GLY A 66 -22.62 -22.68 0.94
CA GLY A 66 -23.74 -23.20 0.17
C GLY A 66 -24.96 -22.28 0.09
N ALA A 67 -24.97 -21.11 0.73
CA ALA A 67 -26.03 -20.12 0.54
C ALA A 67 -26.06 -19.65 -0.93
N ALA A 68 -27.25 -19.48 -1.50
CA ALA A 68 -27.40 -19.01 -2.88
C ALA A 68 -27.18 -17.49 -3.00
N ASP A 69 -27.60 -16.76 -1.97
CA ASP A 69 -27.46 -15.31 -1.86
C ASP A 69 -26.13 -14.93 -1.24
N PHE A 70 -25.76 -13.67 -1.35
CA PHE A 70 -24.57 -13.03 -0.82
C PHE A 70 -23.24 -13.52 -1.44
N ASP A 71 -22.23 -12.74 -1.29
CA ASP A 71 -20.86 -13.13 -1.61
C ASP A 71 -20.30 -14.06 -0.53
N SER A 72 -19.37 -14.95 -0.88
CA SER A 72 -18.70 -15.81 0.12
C SER A 72 -17.91 -14.98 1.12
N ARG A 73 -17.21 -13.90 0.68
CA ARG A 73 -16.69 -12.81 1.52
C ARG A 73 -17.67 -11.65 1.47
N ASP A 74 -18.66 -11.66 2.35
CA ASP A 74 -19.82 -10.76 2.22
C ASP A 74 -19.58 -9.39 2.85
N GLY A 75 -19.16 -9.33 4.11
CA GLY A 75 -18.72 -8.10 4.75
C GLY A 75 -17.26 -7.80 4.45
N GLN A 76 -16.98 -6.69 3.76
CA GLN A 76 -15.61 -6.26 3.45
C GLN A 76 -15.39 -4.82 3.94
N MET A 77 -14.21 -4.56 4.53
CA MET A 77 -13.76 -3.21 4.87
C MET A 77 -12.88 -2.69 3.75
N LEU A 78 -13.23 -1.55 3.15
CA LEU A 78 -12.35 -0.83 2.24
C LEU A 78 -11.70 0.34 2.96
N VAL A 79 -10.39 0.49 2.78
CA VAL A 79 -9.63 1.64 3.29
C VAL A 79 -8.82 2.26 2.16
N GLY A 80 -8.80 3.59 2.11
CA GLY A 80 -8.12 4.34 1.05
C GLY A 80 -7.31 5.49 1.60
N PHE A 81 -6.14 5.72 1.02
CA PHE A 81 -5.21 6.76 1.43
C PHE A 81 -4.81 7.63 0.24
N ASN A 82 -4.76 8.94 0.43
CA ASN A 82 -4.17 9.86 -0.54
C ASN A 82 -2.65 9.86 -0.35
N THR A 83 -1.94 9.19 -1.24
CA THR A 83 -0.48 9.05 -1.16
C THR A 83 0.26 10.24 -1.73
N ALA A 84 -0.38 11.05 -2.58
CA ALA A 84 0.20 12.24 -3.19
C ALA A 84 0.67 13.30 -2.19
N ALA A 85 0.18 13.25 -0.95
CA ALA A 85 0.60 14.18 0.09
C ALA A 85 2.05 13.99 0.55
N GLN A 86 2.63 12.80 0.36
CA GLN A 86 3.97 12.44 0.84
C GLN A 86 4.82 11.74 -0.21
N ILE A 87 4.21 11.15 -1.23
CA ILE A 87 4.90 10.45 -2.33
C ILE A 87 4.59 11.21 -3.61
N PRO A 88 5.60 11.73 -4.34
CA PRO A 88 5.37 12.45 -5.60
C PRO A 88 4.61 11.58 -6.61
N ILE A 89 3.61 12.16 -7.26
CA ILE A 89 2.94 11.53 -8.39
C ILE A 89 3.87 11.65 -9.58
N ALA A 90 4.41 10.53 -10.03
CA ALA A 90 5.26 10.50 -11.20
C ALA A 90 4.80 9.33 -12.08
N GLN A 91 4.27 9.62 -13.24
CA GLN A 91 3.88 8.60 -14.20
C GLN A 91 5.15 7.90 -14.71
N GLY A 92 5.22 6.58 -14.52
CA GLY A 92 6.38 5.77 -14.88
C GLY A 92 7.58 6.02 -13.97
N SER A 93 7.36 6.53 -12.76
CA SER A 93 8.44 6.73 -11.79
C SER A 93 9.14 5.41 -11.51
N GLY A 94 10.46 5.42 -11.53
CA GLY A 94 11.27 4.31 -11.05
C GLY A 94 11.17 4.10 -9.53
N LEU A 95 10.09 4.57 -8.89
CA LEU A 95 9.81 4.35 -7.48
C LEU A 95 9.44 2.88 -7.27
N THR A 96 10.01 2.25 -6.25
CA THR A 96 9.68 0.88 -5.86
C THR A 96 9.20 0.88 -4.41
N VAL A 97 8.04 0.31 -4.14
CA VAL A 97 7.58 0.10 -2.77
C VAL A 97 8.40 -1.02 -2.15
N THR A 98 9.21 -0.70 -1.16
CA THR A 98 10.08 -1.67 -0.47
C THR A 98 9.47 -2.22 0.81
N ARG A 99 8.49 -1.51 1.37
CA ARG A 99 7.67 -1.96 2.49
C ARG A 99 6.28 -1.32 2.41
N ALA A 100 5.27 -2.10 2.69
CA ALA A 100 3.90 -1.62 2.84
C ALA A 100 3.25 -2.30 4.04
N THR A 101 2.69 -1.53 4.95
CA THR A 101 2.06 -2.05 6.16
C THR A 101 0.75 -1.32 6.42
N LEU A 102 -0.35 -2.06 6.49
CA LEU A 102 -1.63 -1.57 6.96
C LEU A 102 -1.83 -1.96 8.42
N LEU A 103 -2.26 -1.02 9.24
CA LEU A 103 -2.60 -1.24 10.65
C LEU A 103 -4.06 -0.84 10.87
N VAL A 104 -4.80 -1.67 11.59
CA VAL A 104 -6.19 -1.40 11.98
C VAL A 104 -6.39 -1.78 13.45
N GLU A 105 -7.27 -1.06 14.14
CA GLU A 105 -7.59 -1.33 15.54
C GLU A 105 -8.88 -2.15 15.64
N VAL A 106 -8.86 -3.21 16.45
CA VAL A 106 -10.01 -4.11 16.68
C VAL A 106 -11.04 -3.40 17.55
N ALA A 107 -12.30 -3.45 17.11
CA ALA A 107 -13.42 -2.72 17.72
C ALA A 107 -14.28 -3.55 18.68
N ASN A 108 -14.24 -4.86 18.60
CA ASN A 108 -14.99 -5.78 19.46
C ASN A 108 -14.07 -6.52 20.43
N ASP A 109 -14.61 -6.91 21.59
CA ASP A 109 -13.84 -7.46 22.70
C ASP A 109 -14.08 -8.97 22.84
N LEU A 110 -13.01 -9.75 22.68
CA LEU A 110 -13.01 -11.21 22.91
C LEU A 110 -14.14 -11.97 22.16
N ILE A 111 -14.42 -11.54 20.92
CA ILE A 111 -15.52 -12.08 20.11
C ILE A 111 -15.04 -13.13 19.12
N PHE A 112 -13.84 -12.97 18.55
CA PHE A 112 -13.32 -13.91 17.56
C PHE A 112 -11.94 -14.43 17.95
N GLN A 113 -11.60 -15.61 17.45
CA GLN A 113 -10.29 -16.21 17.66
C GLN A 113 -9.29 -15.70 16.62
N TYR A 114 -8.08 -15.47 17.07
CA TYR A 114 -6.96 -15.03 16.24
C TYR A 114 -6.42 -16.18 15.42
N ASP A 115 -6.21 -15.90 14.14
CA ASP A 115 -5.52 -16.77 13.20
C ASP A 115 -4.59 -15.92 12.33
N ASP A 116 -3.35 -16.35 12.14
CA ASP A 116 -2.32 -15.66 11.34
C ASP A 116 -1.89 -16.47 10.10
N THR A 117 -2.62 -17.50 9.77
CA THR A 117 -2.40 -18.37 8.59
C THR A 117 -3.35 -18.02 7.45
N THR A 118 -3.40 -18.82 6.43
CA THR A 118 -4.38 -18.76 5.34
C THR A 118 -5.00 -20.14 5.17
N ASP A 119 -6.34 -20.19 5.11
CA ASP A 119 -7.07 -21.43 4.96
C ASP A 119 -7.42 -21.72 3.51
N PRO A 120 -7.34 -22.98 3.09
CA PRO A 120 -7.72 -23.35 1.74
C PRO A 120 -9.24 -23.24 1.53
N TRP A 121 -9.65 -22.89 0.31
CA TRP A 121 -11.07 -22.69 -0.05
C TRP A 121 -11.98 -23.88 0.34
N GLN A 122 -11.43 -25.09 0.46
CA GLN A 122 -12.15 -26.30 0.84
C GLN A 122 -12.73 -26.23 2.25
N CYS A 123 -12.16 -25.44 3.15
CA CYS A 123 -12.68 -25.23 4.50
C CYS A 123 -14.00 -24.44 4.51
N PHE A 124 -14.27 -23.69 3.42
CA PHE A 124 -15.37 -22.74 3.32
C PHE A 124 -16.49 -23.14 2.36
N VAL A 125 -16.53 -24.39 1.94
CA VAL A 125 -17.67 -24.97 1.21
C VAL A 125 -18.59 -25.74 2.16
N ALA A 126 -19.80 -26.10 1.72
CA ALA A 126 -20.72 -26.89 2.53
C ALA A 126 -20.09 -28.24 2.92
N THR A 127 -20.33 -28.71 4.14
CA THR A 127 -19.81 -30.01 4.62
C THR A 127 -20.30 -31.20 3.79
N SER A 128 -21.36 -31.02 3.01
CA SER A 128 -21.87 -32.01 2.03
C SER A 128 -21.13 -31.97 0.69
N ASP A 129 -20.28 -30.97 0.44
CA ASP A 129 -19.49 -30.88 -0.79
C ASP A 129 -18.37 -31.92 -0.75
N PRO A 130 -18.18 -32.73 -1.81
CA PRO A 130 -17.12 -33.73 -1.86
C PRO A 130 -15.70 -33.18 -1.72
N ALA A 131 -15.49 -31.88 -1.97
CA ALA A 131 -14.20 -31.22 -1.81
C ALA A 131 -13.99 -30.65 -0.40
N TRP A 132 -15.01 -30.68 0.46
CA TRP A 132 -14.91 -30.13 1.81
C TRP A 132 -13.77 -30.78 2.61
N ARG A 133 -13.05 -29.96 3.35
CA ARG A 133 -12.04 -30.37 4.32
C ARG A 133 -12.27 -29.58 5.61
N ALA A 134 -12.02 -30.26 6.74
CA ALA A 134 -11.99 -29.56 8.02
C ALA A 134 -10.78 -28.60 8.05
N ASP A 135 -10.97 -27.46 8.64
CA ASP A 135 -9.90 -26.60 9.05
C ASP A 135 -9.01 -27.31 10.07
N ILE A 136 -7.68 -27.14 9.96
CA ILE A 136 -6.69 -27.86 10.77
C ILE A 136 -6.17 -27.07 11.96
N ASP A 137 -6.45 -25.79 12.02
CA ASP A 137 -6.08 -24.89 13.12
C ASP A 137 -7.30 -24.17 13.70
N VAL A 138 -7.07 -23.16 14.52
CA VAL A 138 -8.15 -22.52 15.26
C VAL A 138 -8.26 -21.06 14.88
N GLY A 139 -9.45 -20.67 14.50
CA GLY A 139 -9.74 -19.30 14.08
C GLY A 139 -10.10 -19.25 12.63
N GLN A 140 -10.05 -18.04 12.11
CA GLN A 140 -10.23 -17.74 10.68
C GLN A 140 -9.48 -16.45 10.37
N PRO A 141 -8.64 -16.43 9.35
CA PRO A 141 -7.80 -15.28 9.07
C PRO A 141 -8.61 -14.07 8.63
N VAL A 142 -8.09 -12.90 8.98
CA VAL A 142 -8.43 -11.67 8.29
C VAL A 142 -7.37 -11.44 7.23
N GLU A 143 -7.82 -11.29 5.99
CA GLU A 143 -6.95 -11.21 4.83
C GLU A 143 -7.01 -9.80 4.22
N CYS A 144 -5.86 -9.29 3.81
CA CYS A 144 -5.73 -8.01 3.08
C CYS A 144 -5.56 -8.28 1.58
N PHE A 145 -6.29 -7.53 0.78
CA PHE A 145 -6.31 -7.58 -0.67
C PHE A 145 -6.22 -6.17 -1.27
N GLY A 146 -6.03 -6.07 -2.57
CA GLY A 146 -6.32 -4.87 -3.33
C GLY A 146 -7.84 -4.63 -3.49
N VAL A 147 -8.19 -3.57 -4.20
CA VAL A 147 -9.60 -3.24 -4.52
C VAL A 147 -9.78 -3.23 -6.02
N GLY A 148 -10.74 -4.04 -6.49
CA GLY A 148 -11.24 -4.00 -7.85
C GLY A 148 -12.55 -3.25 -7.96
N PHE A 149 -12.88 -2.80 -9.17
CA PHE A 149 -14.08 -1.99 -9.44
C PHE A 149 -14.88 -2.55 -10.59
N ARG A 150 -16.20 -2.27 -10.60
CA ARG A 150 -17.15 -2.60 -11.65
C ARG A 150 -18.00 -1.39 -12.04
N ASN A 151 -18.79 -1.56 -13.09
CA ASN A 151 -19.84 -0.63 -13.49
C ASN A 151 -19.32 0.80 -13.77
N GLY A 152 -18.10 0.90 -14.33
CA GLY A 152 -17.48 2.18 -14.68
C GLY A 152 -16.79 2.91 -13.54
N TRP A 153 -16.76 2.35 -12.33
CA TRP A 153 -15.98 2.89 -11.23
C TRP A 153 -14.50 2.57 -11.38
N SER A 154 -13.68 3.41 -10.79
CA SER A 154 -12.22 3.27 -10.78
C SER A 154 -11.63 3.75 -9.47
N LEU A 155 -10.33 3.54 -9.27
CA LEU A 155 -9.58 4.05 -8.14
C LEU A 155 -9.80 5.56 -7.94
N GLN A 156 -9.93 6.35 -9.00
CA GLN A 156 -10.09 7.80 -8.94
C GLN A 156 -11.53 8.25 -8.71
N THR A 157 -12.51 7.49 -9.20
CA THR A 157 -13.92 7.91 -9.18
C THR A 157 -14.73 7.32 -8.03
N PHE A 158 -14.25 6.20 -7.44
CA PHE A 158 -14.93 5.57 -6.31
C PHE A 158 -14.76 6.40 -5.04
N GLN A 159 -15.89 6.75 -4.42
CA GLN A 159 -15.96 7.57 -3.22
C GLN A 159 -16.57 6.78 -2.05
N GLU A 160 -16.42 7.30 -0.86
CA GLU A 160 -16.92 6.70 0.36
C GLU A 160 -18.44 6.45 0.33
N ASN A 161 -19.20 7.38 -0.24
CA ASN A 161 -20.65 7.31 -0.37
C ASN A 161 -21.14 6.70 -1.70
N THR A 162 -20.24 6.15 -2.53
CA THR A 162 -20.63 5.44 -3.76
C THR A 162 -21.59 4.30 -3.41
N ALA A 163 -22.65 4.09 -4.20
CA ALA A 163 -23.62 3.01 -3.97
C ALA A 163 -22.92 1.64 -3.92
N PHE A 164 -23.46 0.70 -3.11
CA PHE A 164 -22.95 -0.67 -3.03
C PHE A 164 -23.00 -1.38 -4.39
N ALA A 165 -24.11 -1.25 -5.12
CA ALA A 165 -24.35 -1.85 -6.43
C ALA A 165 -25.13 -0.86 -7.31
N PRO A 166 -25.25 -1.10 -8.63
CA PRO A 166 -26.07 -0.29 -9.51
C PRO A 166 -27.53 -0.23 -9.07
N ALA A 167 -28.21 0.89 -9.34
CA ALA A 167 -29.61 1.06 -9.04
C ALA A 167 -30.47 -0.03 -9.74
N GLY A 168 -31.44 -0.57 -9.02
CA GLY A 168 -32.33 -1.64 -9.53
C GLY A 168 -31.73 -3.04 -9.49
N THR A 169 -30.48 -3.21 -9.00
CA THR A 169 -29.86 -4.52 -8.83
C THR A 169 -30.39 -5.18 -7.56
N ASN A 170 -30.59 -6.52 -7.60
CA ASN A 170 -30.77 -7.29 -6.38
C ASN A 170 -29.45 -7.29 -5.59
N VAL A 171 -29.36 -6.49 -4.53
CA VAL A 171 -28.14 -6.33 -3.73
C VAL A 171 -27.70 -7.59 -3.01
N LEU A 172 -28.57 -8.60 -2.90
CA LEU A 172 -28.25 -9.90 -2.30
C LEU A 172 -27.62 -10.87 -3.31
N ALA A 173 -27.71 -10.57 -4.59
CA ALA A 173 -27.10 -11.42 -5.60
C ALA A 173 -25.58 -11.36 -5.51
N PRO A 174 -24.89 -12.50 -5.63
CA PRO A 174 -23.44 -12.55 -5.63
C PRO A 174 -22.82 -11.73 -6.77
N GLY A 175 -21.68 -11.08 -6.50
CA GLY A 175 -20.88 -10.40 -7.52
C GLY A 175 -21.44 -9.08 -8.04
N VAL A 176 -22.39 -8.45 -7.37
CA VAL A 176 -23.04 -7.19 -7.83
C VAL A 176 -22.38 -5.92 -7.29
N ARG A 177 -21.52 -6.03 -6.28
CA ARG A 177 -20.88 -4.87 -5.62
C ARG A 177 -20.02 -4.05 -6.58
N ASN A 178 -20.07 -2.72 -6.46
CA ASN A 178 -19.31 -1.78 -7.31
C ASN A 178 -17.80 -1.79 -7.02
N ALA A 179 -17.42 -2.09 -5.79
CA ALA A 179 -16.02 -2.31 -5.40
C ALA A 179 -15.90 -3.59 -4.58
N PHE A 180 -14.82 -4.34 -4.74
CA PHE A 180 -14.65 -5.67 -4.17
C PHE A 180 -13.21 -5.92 -3.79
N ALA A 181 -12.97 -6.80 -2.82
CA ALA A 181 -11.65 -7.32 -2.53
C ALA A 181 -11.09 -8.08 -3.73
N ALA A 182 -9.89 -7.73 -4.16
CA ALA A 182 -9.25 -8.26 -5.34
C ALA A 182 -7.86 -8.80 -5.03
N SER A 183 -7.60 -10.04 -5.43
CA SER A 183 -6.27 -10.60 -5.62
C SER A 183 -5.65 -10.06 -6.91
N VAL A 184 -4.39 -10.38 -7.13
CA VAL A 184 -3.67 -10.08 -8.37
C VAL A 184 -3.09 -11.36 -8.95
N ASP A 185 -3.06 -11.45 -10.28
CA ASP A 185 -2.28 -12.48 -10.96
C ASP A 185 -0.81 -12.04 -11.12
N GLY A 186 0.04 -12.92 -11.67
CA GLY A 186 1.45 -12.62 -11.88
C GLY A 186 1.74 -11.45 -12.84
N ASN A 187 0.72 -10.94 -13.55
CA ASN A 187 0.80 -9.79 -14.45
C ASN A 187 0.16 -8.52 -13.82
N GLY A 188 -0.31 -8.60 -12.57
CA GLY A 188 -0.99 -7.50 -11.89
C GLY A 188 -2.49 -7.33 -12.27
N ALA A 189 -3.07 -8.27 -13.01
CA ALA A 189 -4.50 -8.23 -13.32
C ALA A 189 -5.33 -8.59 -12.08
N LEU A 190 -6.41 -7.81 -11.86
CA LEU A 190 -7.25 -7.96 -10.68
C LEU A 190 -8.22 -9.14 -10.83
N ILE A 191 -8.27 -9.98 -9.79
CA ILE A 191 -9.15 -11.15 -9.68
C ILE A 191 -10.09 -10.93 -8.49
N ASP A 192 -11.40 -10.92 -8.73
CA ASP A 192 -12.39 -10.81 -7.65
C ASP A 192 -12.34 -12.05 -6.74
N VAL A 193 -12.09 -11.83 -5.45
CA VAL A 193 -12.02 -12.90 -4.45
C VAL A 193 -13.31 -13.08 -3.65
N SER A 194 -14.32 -12.25 -3.90
CA SER A 194 -15.57 -12.29 -3.15
C SER A 194 -16.26 -13.65 -3.20
N GLN A 195 -16.03 -14.43 -4.27
CA GLN A 195 -16.60 -15.76 -4.49
C GLN A 195 -15.56 -16.87 -4.52
N SER A 196 -14.34 -16.67 -4.03
CA SER A 196 -13.24 -17.65 -4.18
C SER A 196 -13.59 -19.07 -3.72
N PRO A 197 -14.31 -19.32 -2.58
CA PRO A 197 -14.74 -20.67 -2.22
C PRO A 197 -15.72 -21.30 -3.23
N ARG A 198 -16.68 -20.53 -3.74
CA ARG A 198 -17.62 -21.04 -4.76
C ARG A 198 -16.94 -21.31 -6.10
N GLN A 199 -15.96 -20.50 -6.45
CA GLN A 199 -15.15 -20.64 -7.68
C GLN A 199 -14.00 -21.62 -7.51
N ARG A 200 -13.80 -22.15 -6.29
CA ARG A 200 -12.84 -23.21 -5.93
C ARG A 200 -11.39 -22.85 -6.22
N PHE A 201 -10.96 -21.68 -5.75
CA PHE A 201 -9.56 -21.27 -5.81
C PHE A 201 -9.11 -20.57 -4.54
N ASP A 202 -7.83 -20.69 -4.22
CA ASP A 202 -7.16 -19.97 -3.13
C ASP A 202 -6.62 -18.65 -3.70
N PRO A 203 -7.15 -17.50 -3.23
CA PRO A 203 -6.66 -16.22 -3.71
C PRO A 203 -5.27 -15.92 -3.15
N LYS A 204 -4.42 -15.27 -3.94
CA LYS A 204 -3.20 -14.65 -3.43
C LYS A 204 -3.61 -13.47 -2.53
N VAL A 205 -3.34 -13.57 -1.24
CA VAL A 205 -3.51 -12.47 -0.29
C VAL A 205 -2.32 -11.51 -0.39
N PHE A 206 -2.54 -10.22 -0.15
CA PHE A 206 -1.44 -9.25 -0.03
C PHE A 206 -0.74 -9.38 1.33
N GLY A 207 -1.49 -9.77 2.35
CA GLY A 207 -1.00 -10.05 3.68
C GLY A 207 -2.10 -10.58 4.59
N THR A 208 -1.72 -11.36 5.60
CA THR A 208 -2.62 -11.86 6.66
C THR A 208 -2.49 -10.98 7.90
N GLY A 209 -3.58 -10.78 8.62
CA GLY A 209 -3.63 -9.97 9.81
C GLY A 209 -2.84 -10.60 10.96
N LYS A 210 -1.86 -9.88 11.52
CA LYS A 210 -1.03 -10.33 12.64
C LYS A 210 -1.17 -9.42 13.85
N ILE A 211 -1.27 -10.01 15.03
CA ILE A 211 -1.29 -9.31 16.31
C ILE A 211 -0.04 -9.74 17.09
N PRO A 212 1.01 -8.88 17.19
CA PRO A 212 2.25 -9.25 17.86
C PRO A 212 2.04 -9.70 19.30
N GLY A 213 2.59 -10.86 19.64
CA GLY A 213 2.52 -11.43 20.99
C GLY A 213 1.21 -12.17 21.33
N LEU A 214 0.24 -12.21 20.42
CA LEU A 214 -0.97 -13.02 20.59
C LEU A 214 -0.75 -14.39 19.92
N ALA A 215 -1.06 -15.46 20.63
CA ALA A 215 -0.96 -16.81 20.08
C ALA A 215 -2.19 -17.14 19.22
N PRO A 216 -2.06 -17.85 18.07
CA PRO A 216 -3.19 -18.37 17.31
C PRO A 216 -4.19 -19.13 18.20
N GLY A 217 -5.48 -19.00 17.91
CA GLY A 217 -6.57 -19.57 18.71
C GLY A 217 -6.98 -18.72 19.92
N SER A 218 -6.21 -17.70 20.31
CA SER A 218 -6.59 -16.80 21.40
C SER A 218 -7.70 -15.85 20.97
N LEU A 219 -8.56 -15.47 21.91
CA LEU A 219 -9.57 -14.43 21.69
C LEU A 219 -8.89 -13.06 21.58
N VAL A 220 -9.33 -12.25 20.64
CA VAL A 220 -8.77 -10.93 20.37
C VAL A 220 -9.46 -9.87 21.24
N ALA A 221 -8.68 -9.13 22.03
CA ALA A 221 -9.19 -8.04 22.86
C ALA A 221 -9.43 -6.75 22.04
N ILE A 222 -10.42 -5.98 22.47
CA ILE A 222 -10.66 -4.62 21.93
C ILE A 222 -9.40 -3.75 22.04
N GLY A 223 -9.17 -2.89 21.08
CA GLY A 223 -7.98 -2.03 21.02
C GLY A 223 -6.70 -2.72 20.57
N SER A 224 -6.74 -4.05 20.31
CA SER A 224 -5.61 -4.74 19.68
C SER A 224 -5.33 -4.17 18.30
N THR A 225 -4.08 -3.87 17.99
CA THR A 225 -3.68 -3.47 16.64
C THR A 225 -3.38 -4.71 15.80
N MET A 226 -4.17 -4.92 14.76
CA MET A 226 -3.91 -5.94 13.75
C MET A 226 -3.09 -5.34 12.61
N ARG A 227 -1.97 -5.99 12.28
CA ARG A 227 -0.97 -5.53 11.33
C ARG A 227 -0.96 -6.44 10.09
N PHE A 228 -1.02 -5.83 8.92
CA PHE A 228 -0.88 -6.52 7.63
C PHE A 228 0.41 -6.04 6.98
N GLU A 229 1.40 -6.91 6.92
CA GLU A 229 2.61 -6.70 6.13
C GLU A 229 2.34 -7.22 4.72
N LEU A 230 2.30 -6.30 3.75
CA LEU A 230 2.00 -6.65 2.37
C LEU A 230 3.23 -7.27 1.71
N ASP A 231 3.03 -8.35 0.97
CA ASP A 231 4.11 -9.07 0.28
C ASP A 231 4.57 -8.29 -0.96
N VAL A 232 5.34 -7.22 -0.73
CA VAL A 232 5.92 -6.39 -1.81
C VAL A 232 6.95 -7.14 -2.66
N SER A 233 7.36 -8.35 -2.29
CA SER A 233 8.20 -9.21 -3.11
C SER A 233 7.43 -9.92 -4.23
N ASP A 234 6.11 -10.02 -4.10
CA ASP A 234 5.24 -10.53 -5.15
C ASP A 234 5.07 -9.48 -6.27
N PRO A 235 5.37 -9.82 -7.54
CA PRO A 235 5.32 -8.86 -8.64
C PRO A 235 3.92 -8.24 -8.87
N GLY A 236 2.85 -9.01 -8.64
CA GLY A 236 1.48 -8.52 -8.80
C GLY A 236 1.10 -7.53 -7.71
N VAL A 237 1.45 -7.82 -6.45
CA VAL A 237 1.25 -6.90 -5.30
C VAL A 237 2.06 -5.64 -5.51
N GLN A 238 3.32 -5.77 -5.94
CA GLN A 238 4.18 -4.64 -6.26
C GLN A 238 3.58 -3.76 -7.35
N ALA A 239 3.11 -4.34 -8.46
CA ALA A 239 2.48 -3.61 -9.55
C ALA A 239 1.18 -2.91 -9.13
N TYR A 240 0.39 -3.53 -8.25
CA TYR A 240 -0.81 -2.93 -7.69
C TYR A 240 -0.49 -1.69 -6.85
N LEU A 241 0.48 -1.80 -5.93
CA LEU A 241 0.89 -0.69 -5.07
C LEU A 241 1.54 0.43 -5.90
N GLN A 242 2.36 0.08 -6.89
CA GLN A 242 2.97 1.03 -7.81
C GLN A 242 1.91 1.84 -8.55
N THR A 243 0.92 1.17 -9.16
CA THR A 243 -0.22 1.84 -9.81
C THR A 243 -0.95 2.79 -8.85
N GLY A 244 -1.09 2.38 -7.58
CA GLY A 244 -1.70 3.19 -6.54
C GLY A 244 -0.90 4.47 -6.24
N ILE A 245 0.39 4.37 -5.97
CA ILE A 245 1.23 5.54 -5.66
C ILE A 245 1.38 6.46 -6.88
N ASP A 246 1.52 5.91 -8.09
CA ASP A 246 1.61 6.70 -9.34
C ASP A 246 0.33 7.50 -9.62
N SER A 247 -0.82 6.98 -9.19
CA SER A 247 -2.09 7.69 -9.27
C SER A 247 -2.41 8.55 -8.04
N GLY A 248 -1.52 8.59 -7.06
CA GLY A 248 -1.66 9.36 -5.83
C GLY A 248 -2.67 8.80 -4.83
N ARG A 249 -3.12 7.55 -5.01
CA ARG A 249 -4.14 6.95 -4.15
C ARG A 249 -3.98 5.43 -4.06
N VAL A 250 -3.88 4.89 -2.85
CA VAL A 250 -3.88 3.44 -2.59
C VAL A 250 -5.16 3.05 -1.87
N LEU A 251 -5.87 2.04 -2.36
CA LEU A 251 -7.00 1.41 -1.69
C LEU A 251 -6.65 -0.04 -1.36
N LEU A 252 -7.05 -0.47 -0.17
CA LEU A 252 -6.91 -1.84 0.31
C LEU A 252 -8.25 -2.34 0.82
N ALA A 253 -8.45 -3.66 0.77
CA ALA A 253 -9.63 -4.32 1.28
C ALA A 253 -9.26 -5.35 2.33
N LEU A 254 -9.97 -5.34 3.47
CA LEU A 254 -9.93 -6.42 4.45
C LEU A 254 -11.17 -7.28 4.29
N ALA A 255 -10.98 -8.58 4.31
CA ALA A 255 -12.06 -9.56 4.24
C ALA A 255 -11.74 -10.78 5.10
N SER A 256 -12.76 -11.52 5.52
CA SER A 256 -12.62 -12.82 6.14
C SER A 256 -13.72 -13.77 5.64
N LEU A 257 -13.56 -15.06 5.90
CA LEU A 257 -14.55 -16.09 5.60
C LEU A 257 -15.25 -16.62 6.87
N THR A 258 -15.07 -15.92 8.00
CA THR A 258 -15.83 -16.19 9.23
C THR A 258 -17.32 -16.10 8.95
N PHE A 259 -18.06 -17.20 9.08
CA PHE A 259 -19.47 -17.12 8.67
C PHE A 259 -20.36 -16.45 9.70
N VAL A 260 -21.33 -15.70 9.17
CA VAL A 260 -22.40 -15.06 9.92
C VAL A 260 -23.69 -15.82 9.65
N GLN A 261 -24.32 -16.37 10.70
CA GLN A 261 -25.67 -16.88 10.63
C GLN A 261 -26.66 -15.82 11.15
N GLN A 262 -27.56 -15.36 10.28
CA GLN A 262 -28.65 -14.44 10.65
C GLN A 262 -28.19 -13.21 11.45
N GLN A 263 -27.07 -12.61 11.06
CA GLN A 263 -26.45 -11.46 11.74
C GLN A 263 -25.95 -11.75 13.18
N ALA A 264 -25.92 -13.00 13.59
CA ALA A 264 -25.27 -13.42 14.81
C ALA A 264 -24.03 -14.25 14.47
N GLY A 265 -22.86 -13.80 14.88
CA GLY A 265 -21.61 -14.48 14.61
C GLY A 265 -20.46 -13.86 15.39
N GLN A 266 -19.41 -14.64 15.52
CA GLN A 266 -18.15 -14.23 16.16
C GLN A 266 -17.18 -13.78 15.05
N PHE A 267 -17.32 -12.57 14.57
CA PHE A 267 -16.57 -12.05 13.42
C PHE A 267 -15.73 -10.83 13.79
N PRO A 268 -14.62 -10.59 13.10
CA PRO A 268 -13.78 -9.42 13.29
C PRO A 268 -14.50 -8.12 12.96
N ALA A 269 -14.28 -7.09 13.78
CA ALA A 269 -14.75 -5.74 13.54
C ALA A 269 -13.64 -4.74 13.87
N PHE A 270 -13.53 -3.66 13.09
CA PHE A 270 -12.46 -2.69 13.16
C PHE A 270 -12.98 -1.27 13.34
N ILE A 271 -12.19 -0.44 13.98
CA ILE A 271 -12.47 0.98 14.21
C ILE A 271 -12.41 1.72 12.86
N ALA A 272 -13.48 2.46 12.55
CA ALA A 272 -13.51 3.38 11.42
C ALA A 272 -13.14 4.81 11.87
N LYS A 273 -12.75 5.68 10.92
CA LYS A 273 -12.38 7.08 11.22
C LYS A 273 -13.53 7.91 11.80
N GLU A 274 -14.78 7.51 11.54
CA GLU A 274 -16.00 8.12 12.11
C GLU A 274 -16.26 7.74 13.55
N ASN A 275 -15.48 6.82 14.13
CA ASN A 275 -15.66 6.40 15.52
C ASN A 275 -15.40 7.57 16.47
N VAL A 276 -16.31 7.75 17.44
CA VAL A 276 -16.19 8.83 18.43
C VAL A 276 -14.89 8.75 19.24
N TYR A 277 -14.39 7.54 19.50
CA TYR A 277 -13.13 7.36 20.22
C TYR A 277 -11.92 7.81 19.39
N VAL A 278 -11.98 7.73 18.06
CA VAL A 278 -10.96 8.32 17.17
C VAL A 278 -10.98 9.84 17.28
N GLN A 279 -12.16 10.44 17.27
CA GLN A 279 -12.32 11.89 17.43
C GLN A 279 -11.82 12.41 18.79
N LEU A 280 -11.93 11.58 19.83
CA LEU A 280 -11.44 11.88 21.18
C LEU A 280 -9.96 11.50 21.40
N GLY A 281 -9.28 10.92 20.41
CA GLY A 281 -7.89 10.45 20.52
C GLY A 281 -7.72 9.21 21.42
N LEU A 282 -8.78 8.44 21.65
CA LEU A 282 -8.80 7.25 22.49
C LEU A 282 -8.70 5.93 21.67
N ALA A 283 -8.83 5.99 20.35
CA ALA A 283 -8.66 4.89 19.42
C ALA A 283 -7.99 5.40 18.16
N LEU A 284 -7.45 4.48 17.35
CA LEU A 284 -6.76 4.82 16.10
C LEU A 284 -7.57 4.33 14.89
N PRO A 285 -7.76 5.17 13.87
CA PRO A 285 -8.30 4.71 12.59
C PRO A 285 -7.27 3.88 11.86
N ALA A 286 -7.65 3.29 10.72
CA ALA A 286 -6.71 2.60 9.86
C ALA A 286 -5.53 3.51 9.47
N ARG A 287 -4.31 2.95 9.44
CA ARG A 287 -3.06 3.64 9.12
C ARG A 287 -2.27 2.87 8.08
N LEU A 288 -1.73 3.55 7.09
CA LEU A 288 -0.84 2.97 6.09
C LEU A 288 0.57 3.51 6.27
N GLU A 289 1.56 2.62 6.25
CA GLU A 289 2.98 2.94 6.24
C GLU A 289 3.59 2.39 4.96
N LEU A 290 4.31 3.24 4.22
CA LEU A 290 5.01 2.88 2.99
C LEU A 290 6.46 3.33 3.08
N ASP A 291 7.38 2.43 2.74
CA ASP A 291 8.74 2.80 2.37
C ASP A 291 8.86 2.66 0.86
N VAL A 292 9.25 3.76 0.23
CA VAL A 292 9.36 3.84 -1.22
C VAL A 292 10.78 4.27 -1.56
N GLN A 293 11.42 3.53 -2.44
CA GLN A 293 12.78 3.77 -2.86
C GLN A 293 12.79 4.23 -4.32
N ALA A 294 13.47 5.34 -4.60
CA ALA A 294 13.79 5.69 -5.97
C ALA A 294 14.71 4.63 -6.59
N GLY A 295 14.42 4.18 -7.79
CA GLY A 295 15.23 3.19 -8.48
C GLY A 295 16.67 3.70 -8.64
N SER A 296 17.64 2.84 -8.36
CA SER A 296 19.07 3.15 -8.48
C SER A 296 19.58 3.35 -9.92
N ASN A 297 18.69 3.32 -10.90
CA ASN A 297 19.01 3.39 -12.33
C ASN A 297 18.49 4.64 -13.03
N CYS A 298 17.98 5.64 -12.30
CA CYS A 298 17.66 6.90 -12.94
C CYS A 298 18.94 7.59 -13.39
N ALA A 299 19.04 7.99 -14.67
CA ALA A 299 20.06 8.93 -15.07
C ALA A 299 19.91 10.19 -14.21
N LEU A 300 21.02 10.89 -13.93
CA LEU A 300 21.00 12.05 -13.03
C LEU A 300 19.96 13.12 -13.45
N ALA A 301 19.75 13.26 -14.73
CA ALA A 301 18.80 14.22 -15.31
C ALA A 301 17.39 13.67 -15.58
N ASP A 302 17.18 12.36 -15.38
CA ASP A 302 15.86 11.70 -15.42
C ASP A 302 15.21 11.83 -14.04
N ILE A 303 14.67 13.02 -13.76
CA ILE A 303 14.19 13.43 -12.43
C ILE A 303 12.93 12.65 -12.03
N ASN A 304 12.10 12.27 -13.02
CA ASN A 304 10.88 11.49 -12.80
C ASN A 304 11.12 9.97 -12.89
N CYS A 305 12.34 9.56 -13.25
CA CYS A 305 12.74 8.17 -13.38
C CYS A 305 11.89 7.34 -14.36
N ASP A 306 11.40 7.97 -15.45
CA ASP A 306 10.62 7.27 -16.49
C ASP A 306 11.50 6.61 -17.58
N GLY A 307 12.83 6.74 -17.46
CA GLY A 307 13.81 6.23 -18.40
C GLY A 307 14.14 7.17 -19.56
N ASN A 308 13.53 8.37 -19.60
CA ASN A 308 13.75 9.37 -20.65
C ASN A 308 13.98 10.74 -20.02
N VAL A 309 15.05 11.43 -20.43
CA VAL A 309 15.27 12.84 -20.07
C VAL A 309 14.55 13.71 -21.08
N ASN A 310 13.44 14.36 -20.67
CA ASN A 310 12.55 15.06 -21.58
C ASN A 310 11.85 16.28 -20.92
N GLY A 311 10.78 16.80 -21.53
CA GLY A 311 10.05 17.95 -21.04
C GLY A 311 9.37 17.77 -19.68
N SER A 312 9.13 16.52 -19.23
CA SER A 312 8.57 16.22 -17.90
C SER A 312 9.62 16.53 -16.82
N ASP A 313 10.89 16.13 -17.04
CA ASP A 313 12.00 16.38 -16.13
C ASP A 313 12.33 17.88 -16.06
N LEU A 314 12.30 18.55 -17.21
CA LEU A 314 12.45 20.00 -17.25
C LEU A 314 11.37 20.70 -16.44
N GLY A 315 10.12 20.23 -16.52
CA GLY A 315 9.02 20.75 -15.72
C GLY A 315 9.26 20.60 -14.22
N LEU A 316 9.77 19.45 -13.78
CA LEU A 316 10.12 19.18 -12.38
C LEU A 316 11.30 20.07 -11.93
N LEU A 317 12.35 20.20 -12.73
CA LEU A 317 13.47 21.07 -12.44
C LEU A 317 13.01 22.53 -12.27
N LEU A 318 12.24 23.05 -13.21
CA LEU A 318 11.71 24.42 -13.14
C LEU A 318 10.76 24.63 -11.96
N GLY A 319 10.00 23.62 -11.57
CA GLY A 319 9.12 23.65 -10.40
C GLY A 319 9.88 23.76 -9.07
N ASN A 320 11.15 23.36 -9.04
CA ASN A 320 12.04 23.44 -7.88
C ASN A 320 13.05 24.62 -7.96
N TRP A 321 12.92 25.50 -8.94
CA TRP A 321 13.88 26.58 -9.18
C TRP A 321 14.14 27.46 -7.96
N GLY A 322 15.41 27.67 -7.64
CA GLY A 322 15.84 28.45 -6.47
C GLY A 322 15.72 27.74 -5.12
N SER A 323 15.51 26.44 -5.12
CA SER A 323 15.38 25.62 -3.88
C SER A 323 16.27 24.38 -3.95
N PRO A 324 16.70 23.83 -2.81
CA PRO A 324 17.26 22.48 -2.77
C PRO A 324 16.12 21.48 -3.03
N GLY A 325 16.35 20.47 -3.87
CA GLY A 325 15.34 19.47 -4.17
C GLY A 325 15.72 18.58 -5.35
N PRO A 326 14.76 17.83 -5.93
CA PRO A 326 15.05 16.89 -7.01
C PRO A 326 15.66 17.54 -8.27
N GLY A 327 15.53 18.86 -8.42
CA GLY A 327 16.12 19.60 -9.52
C GLY A 327 17.56 20.04 -9.30
N ASP A 328 18.10 19.90 -8.09
CA ASP A 328 19.51 20.18 -7.75
C ASP A 328 20.37 18.99 -8.17
N LEU A 329 20.70 18.93 -9.45
CA LEU A 329 21.39 17.80 -10.07
C LEU A 329 22.91 17.80 -9.77
N ASN A 330 23.48 18.97 -9.45
CA ASN A 330 24.89 19.08 -9.10
C ASN A 330 25.15 18.96 -7.59
N GLY A 331 24.10 18.99 -6.73
CA GLY A 331 24.18 18.83 -5.29
C GLY A 331 24.75 20.06 -4.55
N ASP A 332 24.67 21.25 -5.12
CA ASP A 332 25.18 22.49 -4.51
C ASP A 332 24.19 23.16 -3.55
N GLY A 333 22.96 22.63 -3.45
CA GLY A 333 21.90 23.09 -2.56
C GLY A 333 20.96 24.11 -3.21
N ASN A 334 21.06 24.34 -4.52
CA ASN A 334 20.20 25.28 -5.24
C ASN A 334 19.91 24.80 -6.66
N THR A 335 18.65 24.65 -7.03
CA THR A 335 18.25 24.33 -8.41
C THR A 335 18.37 25.58 -9.29
N ASP A 336 19.30 25.60 -10.24
CA ASP A 336 19.56 26.76 -11.08
C ASP A 336 19.99 26.44 -12.54
N GLY A 337 20.63 27.40 -13.20
CA GLY A 337 21.09 27.21 -14.58
C GLY A 337 22.16 26.15 -14.77
N SER A 338 22.92 25.82 -13.73
CA SER A 338 23.93 24.77 -13.78
C SER A 338 23.25 23.37 -13.91
N ASP A 339 22.17 23.16 -13.15
CA ASP A 339 21.37 21.92 -13.20
C ASP A 339 20.61 21.80 -14.52
N LEU A 340 20.07 22.92 -15.00
CA LEU A 340 19.45 22.97 -16.32
C LEU A 340 20.46 22.57 -17.42
N GLY A 341 21.71 22.99 -17.28
CA GLY A 341 22.78 22.61 -18.20
C GLY A 341 23.03 21.09 -18.18
N ILE A 342 23.00 20.45 -17.00
CA ILE A 342 23.15 19.00 -16.85
C ILE A 342 21.97 18.28 -17.52
N LEU A 343 20.73 18.70 -17.22
CA LEU A 343 19.53 18.12 -17.80
C LEU A 343 19.54 18.19 -19.33
N LEU A 344 19.84 19.35 -19.89
CA LEU A 344 19.90 19.54 -21.35
C LEU A 344 21.03 18.74 -22.00
N GLY A 345 22.11 18.45 -21.27
CA GLY A 345 23.22 17.60 -21.73
C GLY A 345 22.84 16.13 -21.87
N GLU A 346 21.83 15.66 -21.15
CA GLU A 346 21.34 14.27 -21.19
C GLU A 346 19.99 14.12 -21.93
N TRP A 347 19.49 15.20 -22.54
CA TRP A 347 18.20 15.23 -23.25
C TRP A 347 18.13 14.18 -24.36
N ARG A 348 17.05 13.38 -24.41
CA ARG A 348 16.84 12.29 -25.38
C ARG A 348 15.47 12.37 -26.02
#